data_2b2af7ba33c10df5a6bd0584d9bba463
#
_entry.id   2b2af7ba33c10df5a6bd0584d9bba463
#
_cell.length_a   1.000
_cell.length_b   1.000
_cell.length_c   1.000
_cell.angle_alpha   90.00
_cell.angle_beta   90.00
_cell.angle_gamma   90.00
#
_symmetry.space_group_name_H-M   'P 1'
#
loop_
_entity.id
_entity.type
_entity.pdbx_description
1 polymer ?
#
loop_
_entity_poly.entity_id
_entity_poly.type
_entity_poly.pdbx_seq_one_letter_code
_entity_poly.pdbx_strand_id
1 'polypeptide(L)'
;MTRAADLLRRLSKDGVLVPDQVKKAMLKVDLEDFTDYDVAPFYADRPVPYIESNSGNIKTISAPHMIITLLHHMELSLGQEIIVIGCKGGYLSALIATIVGEKGRVNVLDPSIEVVNHAKERLSHWPTVEIRTVEDLNIAPVAFPGEFNRVIMTGQIEEIPQWIKSRVTNLNQLS
;
A
#
# COMPACT_ATOMS: atom_id res chain seq x y z
N MET A 1 9.03 22.73 10.36
CA MET A 1 9.20 21.38 9.77
C MET A 1 8.02 20.52 10.15
N THR A 2 7.41 19.83 9.20
CA THR A 2 6.30 18.90 9.48
C THR A 2 6.79 17.64 10.23
N ARG A 3 5.87 16.95 10.90
CA ARG A 3 6.19 15.66 11.54
C ARG A 3 6.73 14.64 10.54
N ALA A 4 6.16 14.60 9.34
CA ALA A 4 6.63 13.71 8.28
C ALA A 4 8.06 14.04 7.83
N ALA A 5 8.36 15.31 7.61
CA ALA A 5 9.72 15.74 7.22
C ALA A 5 10.77 15.41 8.31
N ASP A 6 10.41 15.61 9.57
CA ASP A 6 11.29 15.25 10.70
C ASP A 6 11.52 13.76 10.80
N LEU A 7 10.45 12.95 10.66
CA LEU A 7 10.53 11.49 10.64
C LEU A 7 11.48 11.01 9.53
N LEU A 8 11.28 11.48 8.30
CA LEU A 8 12.11 11.09 7.15
C LEU A 8 13.57 11.44 7.34
N ARG A 9 13.83 12.62 7.90
CA ARG A 9 15.21 13.05 8.24
C ARG A 9 15.85 12.11 9.26
N ARG A 10 15.13 11.74 10.32
CA ARG A 10 15.63 10.82 11.36
C ARG A 10 15.90 9.43 10.80
N LEU A 11 14.98 8.90 9.99
CA LEU A 11 15.14 7.57 9.37
C LEU A 11 16.35 7.55 8.42
N SER A 12 16.52 8.57 7.61
CA SER A 12 17.71 8.69 6.73
C SER A 12 19.01 8.72 7.53
N LYS A 13 19.02 9.44 8.65
CA LYS A 13 20.18 9.52 9.56
C LYS A 13 20.48 8.16 10.20
N ASP A 14 19.45 7.35 10.45
CA ASP A 14 19.58 6.01 11.03
C ASP A 14 19.90 4.93 9.98
N GLY A 15 20.12 5.33 8.72
CA GLY A 15 20.54 4.43 7.66
C GLY A 15 19.44 3.87 6.77
N VAL A 16 18.19 4.32 6.93
CA VAL A 16 17.11 3.92 6.02
C VAL A 16 17.26 4.65 4.69
N LEU A 17 17.31 3.89 3.59
CA LEU A 17 17.35 4.45 2.24
C LEU A 17 15.97 4.95 1.84
N VAL A 18 15.78 6.25 1.74
CA VAL A 18 14.52 6.89 1.37
C VAL A 18 14.63 7.45 -0.06
N PRO A 19 14.04 6.78 -1.06
CA PRO A 19 14.01 7.32 -2.41
C PRO A 19 13.27 8.66 -2.48
N ASP A 20 13.70 9.57 -3.35
CA ASP A 20 13.09 10.90 -3.49
C ASP A 20 11.58 10.82 -3.75
N GLN A 21 11.16 9.93 -4.61
CA GLN A 21 9.73 9.76 -4.92
C GLN A 21 8.91 9.28 -3.72
N VAL A 22 9.49 8.43 -2.87
CA VAL A 22 8.84 7.96 -1.63
C VAL A 22 8.76 9.11 -0.63
N LYS A 23 9.83 9.88 -0.47
CA LYS A 23 9.86 11.08 0.37
C LYS A 23 8.78 12.07 -0.06
N LYS A 24 8.69 12.39 -1.35
CA LYS A 24 7.67 13.31 -1.88
C LYS A 24 6.25 12.80 -1.62
N ALA A 25 6.00 11.50 -1.82
CA ALA A 25 4.70 10.91 -1.54
C ALA A 25 4.33 10.99 -0.06
N MET A 26 5.24 10.67 0.85
CA MET A 26 4.98 10.73 2.29
C MET A 26 4.81 12.16 2.80
N LEU A 27 5.41 13.16 2.17
CA LEU A 27 5.19 14.57 2.49
C LEU A 27 3.83 15.09 2.00
N LYS A 28 3.29 14.47 0.95
CA LYS A 28 2.02 14.87 0.31
C LYS A 28 0.81 14.17 0.89
N VAL A 29 0.93 12.88 1.24
CA VAL A 29 -0.17 12.06 1.74
C VAL A 29 -0.21 12.12 3.26
N ASP A 30 -1.35 12.57 3.81
CA ASP A 30 -1.54 12.67 5.24
C ASP A 30 -2.05 11.33 5.81
N LEU A 31 -1.30 10.75 6.73
CA LEU A 31 -1.68 9.51 7.40
C LEU A 31 -3.01 9.64 8.17
N GLU A 32 -3.32 10.83 8.69
CA GLU A 32 -4.56 11.08 9.44
C GLU A 32 -5.83 10.86 8.59
N ASP A 33 -5.72 10.94 7.27
CA ASP A 33 -6.82 10.63 6.36
C ASP A 33 -7.17 9.12 6.32
N PHE A 34 -6.31 8.26 6.85
CA PHE A 34 -6.45 6.80 6.74
C PHE A 34 -6.79 6.10 8.06
N THR A 35 -6.81 6.81 9.17
CA THR A 35 -7.15 6.26 10.47
C THR A 35 -7.74 7.31 11.39
N ASP A 36 -8.66 6.89 12.25
CA ASP A 36 -9.20 7.72 13.33
C ASP A 36 -8.43 7.55 14.66
N TYR A 37 -7.47 6.60 14.69
CA TYR A 37 -6.62 6.38 15.85
C TYR A 37 -5.51 7.44 15.94
N ASP A 38 -4.90 7.56 17.11
CA ASP A 38 -3.75 8.44 17.32
C ASP A 38 -2.58 8.00 16.42
N VAL A 39 -2.07 8.92 15.62
CA VAL A 39 -0.98 8.69 14.67
C VAL A 39 0.41 8.93 15.26
N ALA A 40 0.53 9.37 16.50
CA ALA A 40 1.81 9.61 17.15
C ALA A 40 2.78 8.40 17.08
N PRO A 41 2.33 7.15 17.23
CA PRO A 41 3.22 6.00 17.09
C PRO A 41 3.91 5.91 15.73
N PHE A 42 3.25 6.30 14.65
CA PHE A 42 3.84 6.31 13.30
C PHE A 42 5.08 7.23 13.24
N TYR A 43 4.98 8.41 13.83
CA TYR A 43 6.09 9.35 13.86
C TYR A 43 7.21 8.96 14.83
N ALA A 44 6.98 7.94 15.63
CA ALA A 44 8.00 7.24 16.43
C ALA A 44 8.46 5.92 15.77
N ASP A 45 8.21 5.78 14.47
CA ASP A 45 8.54 4.61 13.65
C ASP A 45 7.93 3.30 14.16
N ARG A 46 6.65 3.36 14.52
CA ARG A 46 5.85 2.21 14.97
C ARG A 46 4.57 2.06 14.15
N PRO A 47 3.98 0.84 14.11
CA PRO A 47 2.68 0.64 13.47
C PRO A 47 1.56 1.45 14.15
N VAL A 48 0.53 1.78 13.37
CA VAL A 48 -0.65 2.51 13.85
C VAL A 48 -1.90 1.70 13.58
N PRO A 49 -2.79 1.51 14.56
CA PRO A 49 -4.09 0.88 14.32
C PRO A 49 -4.92 1.68 13.32
N TYR A 50 -5.76 0.99 12.53
CA TYR A 50 -6.73 1.67 11.67
C TYR A 50 -8.14 1.12 11.81
N ILE A 51 -8.30 -0.13 12.26
CA ILE A 51 -9.60 -0.76 12.46
C ILE A 51 -9.51 -1.86 13.52
N GLU A 52 -10.59 -2.01 14.28
CA GLU A 52 -10.84 -3.20 15.10
C GLU A 52 -11.91 -4.04 14.39
N SER A 53 -11.59 -5.28 14.07
CA SER A 53 -12.53 -6.18 13.39
C SER A 53 -13.63 -6.65 14.34
N ASN A 54 -14.72 -7.18 13.78
CA ASN A 54 -15.83 -7.76 14.55
C ASN A 54 -15.38 -8.90 15.48
N SER A 55 -14.26 -9.55 15.17
CA SER A 55 -13.65 -10.58 16.03
C SER A 55 -12.75 -10.01 17.13
N GLY A 56 -12.63 -8.68 17.26
CA GLY A 56 -11.79 -8.00 18.24
C GLY A 56 -10.32 -7.87 17.86
N ASN A 57 -9.93 -8.28 16.66
CA ASN A 57 -8.56 -8.14 16.19
C ASN A 57 -8.29 -6.71 15.72
N ILE A 58 -7.21 -6.12 16.19
CA ILE A 58 -6.75 -4.80 15.77
C ILE A 58 -5.85 -4.97 14.55
N LYS A 59 -6.19 -4.27 13.46
CA LYS A 59 -5.37 -4.23 12.25
C LYS A 59 -4.59 -2.92 12.19
N THR A 60 -3.37 -2.98 11.69
CA THR A 60 -2.43 -1.86 11.72
C THR A 60 -1.88 -1.50 10.35
N ILE A 61 -1.62 -0.20 10.17
CA ILE A 61 -0.75 0.33 9.13
C ILE A 61 0.69 0.09 9.61
N SER A 62 1.53 -0.42 8.73
CA SER A 62 2.92 -0.77 9.07
C SER A 62 3.75 0.45 9.48
N ALA A 63 4.81 0.21 10.25
CA ALA A 63 5.76 1.26 10.62
C ALA A 63 6.41 1.91 9.39
N PRO A 64 6.78 3.20 9.47
CA PRO A 64 7.38 3.92 8.34
C PRO A 64 8.58 3.24 7.69
N HIS A 65 9.53 2.73 8.48
CA HIS A 65 10.72 2.08 7.92
C HIS A 65 10.35 0.86 7.06
N MET A 66 9.33 0.11 7.43
CA MET A 66 8.84 -1.04 6.67
C MET A 66 8.23 -0.61 5.34
N ILE A 67 7.39 0.42 5.37
CA ILE A 67 6.75 0.97 4.16
C ILE A 67 7.81 1.52 3.20
N ILE A 68 8.76 2.28 3.71
CA ILE A 68 9.83 2.89 2.90
C ILE A 68 10.70 1.80 2.27
N THR A 69 11.10 0.80 3.05
CA THR A 69 11.90 -0.33 2.55
C THR A 69 11.17 -1.09 1.46
N LEU A 70 9.89 -1.37 1.65
CA LEU A 70 9.06 -2.04 0.66
C LEU A 70 8.98 -1.22 -0.64
N LEU A 71 8.68 0.07 -0.54
CA LEU A 71 8.58 0.96 -1.71
C LEU A 71 9.93 1.16 -2.40
N HIS A 72 11.04 1.16 -1.65
CA HIS A 72 12.38 1.19 -2.23
C HIS A 72 12.63 -0.01 -3.15
N HIS A 73 12.28 -1.22 -2.70
CA HIS A 73 12.46 -2.44 -3.49
C HIS A 73 11.51 -2.55 -4.68
N MET A 74 10.37 -1.87 -4.62
CA MET A 74 9.41 -1.87 -5.73
C MET A 74 9.88 -1.13 -6.98
N GLU A 75 10.78 -0.18 -6.84
CA GLU A 75 11.29 0.63 -7.96
C GLU A 75 10.16 1.14 -8.86
N LEU A 76 9.17 1.81 -8.25
CA LEU A 76 7.99 2.32 -8.95
C LEU A 76 8.33 3.44 -9.92
N SER A 77 7.59 3.52 -11.02
CA SER A 77 7.72 4.55 -12.05
C SER A 77 6.37 5.09 -12.47
N LEU A 78 6.36 6.30 -13.03
CA LEU A 78 5.14 6.91 -13.57
C LEU A 78 4.46 6.02 -14.62
N GLY A 79 3.14 5.95 -14.55
CA GLY A 79 2.32 5.24 -15.52
C GLY A 79 2.19 3.73 -15.29
N GLN A 80 2.81 3.18 -14.25
CA GLN A 80 2.73 1.75 -13.96
C GLN A 80 1.35 1.31 -13.47
N GLU A 81 1.01 0.06 -13.78
CA GLU A 81 -0.13 -0.70 -13.28
C GLU A 81 0.34 -1.57 -12.12
N ILE A 82 -0.21 -1.35 -10.92
CA ILE A 82 0.24 -2.01 -9.70
C ILE A 82 -0.89 -2.82 -9.08
N ILE A 83 -0.59 -4.01 -8.60
CA ILE A 83 -1.49 -4.83 -7.79
C ILE A 83 -1.02 -4.77 -6.33
N VAL A 84 -1.95 -4.49 -5.42
CA VAL A 84 -1.73 -4.53 -3.97
C VAL A 84 -2.65 -5.57 -3.37
N ILE A 85 -2.09 -6.57 -2.74
CA ILE A 85 -2.84 -7.61 -2.03
C ILE A 85 -2.75 -7.34 -0.54
N GLY A 86 -3.89 -7.00 0.04
CA GLY A 86 -4.02 -6.50 1.41
C GLY A 86 -4.11 -4.97 1.48
N CYS A 87 -5.28 -4.45 1.89
CA CYS A 87 -5.57 -3.01 1.87
C CYS A 87 -4.75 -2.20 2.89
N LYS A 88 -4.44 -2.78 4.05
CA LYS A 88 -3.64 -2.12 5.11
C LYS A 88 -4.06 -0.67 5.39
N GLY A 89 -5.35 -0.43 5.56
CA GLY A 89 -5.90 0.89 5.83
C GLY A 89 -5.98 1.84 4.64
N GLY A 90 -5.34 1.51 3.52
CA GLY A 90 -5.32 2.32 2.29
C GLY A 90 -4.13 3.27 2.16
N TYR A 91 -3.37 3.51 3.22
CA TYR A 91 -2.25 4.47 3.19
C TYR A 91 -1.15 4.08 2.20
N LEU A 92 -0.73 2.81 2.20
CA LEU A 92 0.26 2.31 1.25
C LEU A 92 -0.21 2.49 -0.20
N SER A 93 -1.47 2.19 -0.48
CA SER A 93 -2.06 2.35 -1.81
C SER A 93 -2.08 3.82 -2.26
N ALA A 94 -2.33 4.75 -1.34
CA ALA A 94 -2.26 6.19 -1.62
C ALA A 94 -0.83 6.64 -1.95
N LEU A 95 0.16 6.14 -1.24
CA LEU A 95 1.57 6.42 -1.55
C LEU A 95 1.94 5.90 -2.94
N ILE A 96 1.56 4.66 -3.26
CA ILE A 96 1.81 4.06 -4.58
C ILE A 96 1.12 4.88 -5.67
N ALA A 97 -0.15 5.23 -5.49
CA ALA A 97 -0.90 6.04 -6.46
C ALA A 97 -0.25 7.40 -6.70
N THR A 98 0.27 8.03 -5.66
CA THR A 98 1.01 9.28 -5.79
C THR A 98 2.27 9.12 -6.63
N ILE A 99 3.00 8.03 -6.44
CA ILE A 99 4.26 7.75 -7.15
C ILE A 99 4.00 7.40 -8.63
N VAL A 100 3.02 6.56 -8.92
CA VAL A 100 2.73 6.15 -10.31
C VAL A 100 1.96 7.21 -11.11
N GLY A 101 1.34 8.16 -10.44
CA GLY A 101 0.71 9.32 -11.04
C GLY A 101 -0.62 9.05 -11.72
N GLU A 102 -1.15 10.07 -12.40
CA GLU A 102 -2.49 10.06 -13.02
C GLU A 102 -2.65 9.03 -14.14
N LYS A 103 -1.56 8.67 -14.80
CA LYS A 103 -1.56 7.66 -15.87
C LYS A 103 -1.34 6.24 -15.34
N GLY A 104 -0.98 6.11 -14.07
CA GLY A 104 -0.85 4.81 -13.40
C GLY A 104 -2.18 4.31 -12.87
N ARG A 105 -2.19 3.07 -12.39
CA ARG A 105 -3.35 2.42 -11.75
C ARG A 105 -2.88 1.61 -10.57
N VAL A 106 -3.69 1.59 -9.51
CA VAL A 106 -3.48 0.75 -8.33
C VAL A 106 -4.73 -0.09 -8.13
N ASN A 107 -4.57 -1.41 -8.21
CA ASN A 107 -5.65 -2.38 -8.02
C ASN A 107 -5.42 -3.10 -6.70
N VAL A 108 -6.32 -2.92 -5.76
CA VAL A 108 -6.19 -3.42 -4.39
C VAL A 108 -7.17 -4.55 -4.16
N LEU A 109 -6.67 -5.67 -3.66
CA LEU A 109 -7.46 -6.86 -3.35
C LEU A 109 -7.32 -7.23 -1.88
N ASP A 110 -8.44 -7.54 -1.23
CA ASP A 110 -8.44 -8.01 0.16
C ASP A 110 -9.63 -8.95 0.38
N PRO A 111 -9.48 -10.05 1.14
CA PRO A 111 -10.57 -10.96 1.43
C PRO A 111 -11.57 -10.42 2.47
N SER A 112 -11.19 -9.44 3.28
CA SER A 112 -12.04 -8.88 4.33
C SER A 112 -12.88 -7.72 3.84
N ILE A 113 -14.21 -7.90 3.86
CA ILE A 113 -15.14 -6.82 3.48
C ILE A 113 -15.03 -5.59 4.40
N GLU A 114 -14.76 -5.79 5.68
CA GLU A 114 -14.57 -4.68 6.62
C GLU A 114 -13.36 -3.82 6.24
N VAL A 115 -12.24 -4.47 5.92
CA VAL A 115 -11.00 -3.82 5.49
C VAL A 115 -11.19 -3.10 4.16
N VAL A 116 -11.87 -3.75 3.21
CA VAL A 116 -12.19 -3.14 1.91
C VAL A 116 -13.07 -1.91 2.07
N ASN A 117 -14.11 -1.97 2.90
CA ASN A 117 -15.00 -0.83 3.13
C ASN A 117 -14.26 0.35 3.77
N HIS A 118 -13.38 0.10 4.73
CA HIS A 118 -12.52 1.12 5.32
C HIS A 118 -11.66 1.81 4.24
N ALA A 119 -10.96 1.00 3.43
CA ALA A 119 -10.09 1.52 2.39
C ALA A 119 -10.85 2.29 1.30
N LYS A 120 -12.03 1.81 0.89
CA LYS A 120 -12.89 2.51 -0.10
C LYS A 120 -13.31 3.88 0.39
N GLU A 121 -13.69 3.99 1.66
CA GLU A 121 -14.05 5.28 2.26
C GLU A 121 -12.86 6.24 2.26
N ARG A 122 -11.69 5.78 2.71
CA ARG A 122 -10.48 6.61 2.82
C ARG A 122 -9.86 6.97 1.47
N LEU A 123 -10.10 6.17 0.44
CA LEU A 123 -9.58 6.37 -0.92
C LEU A 123 -10.62 6.88 -1.91
N SER A 124 -11.76 7.39 -1.45
CA SER A 124 -12.86 7.85 -2.30
C SER A 124 -12.47 8.97 -3.28
N HIS A 125 -11.47 9.79 -2.94
CA HIS A 125 -10.94 10.86 -3.81
C HIS A 125 -9.69 10.48 -4.59
N TRP A 126 -9.39 9.18 -4.68
CA TRP A 126 -8.24 8.64 -5.41
C TRP A 126 -8.72 7.88 -6.65
N PRO A 127 -8.95 8.57 -7.79
CA PRO A 127 -9.62 7.97 -8.95
C PRO A 127 -8.79 6.87 -9.65
N THR A 128 -7.49 6.82 -9.42
CA THR A 128 -6.61 5.80 -9.99
C THR A 128 -6.52 4.53 -9.14
N VAL A 129 -7.17 4.49 -7.97
CA VAL A 129 -7.19 3.35 -7.07
C VAL A 129 -8.53 2.63 -7.15
N GLU A 130 -8.52 1.35 -7.47
CA GLU A 130 -9.68 0.47 -7.46
C GLU A 130 -9.50 -0.61 -6.40
N ILE A 131 -10.52 -0.82 -5.58
CA ILE A 131 -10.46 -1.74 -4.45
C ILE A 131 -11.58 -2.77 -4.58
N ARG A 132 -11.23 -4.06 -4.45
CA ARG A 132 -12.17 -5.16 -4.56
C ARG A 132 -12.01 -6.17 -3.42
N THR A 133 -13.12 -6.73 -2.98
CA THR A 133 -13.12 -7.91 -2.11
C THR A 133 -12.91 -9.16 -2.98
N VAL A 134 -12.02 -10.05 -2.55
CA VAL A 134 -11.70 -11.31 -3.26
C VAL A 134 -11.79 -12.46 -2.28
N GLU A 135 -12.77 -13.34 -2.45
CA GLU A 135 -12.98 -14.51 -1.58
C GLU A 135 -11.88 -15.55 -1.76
N ASP A 136 -11.48 -15.81 -3.00
CA ASP A 136 -10.42 -16.75 -3.35
C ASP A 136 -9.37 -16.04 -4.21
N LEU A 137 -8.21 -15.81 -3.64
CA LEU A 137 -7.10 -15.15 -4.33
C LEU A 137 -6.54 -15.96 -5.50
N ASN A 138 -6.78 -17.27 -5.55
CA ASN A 138 -6.32 -18.12 -6.67
C ASN A 138 -7.12 -17.89 -7.96
N ILE A 139 -8.25 -17.19 -7.87
CA ILE A 139 -9.11 -16.87 -9.01
C ILE A 139 -8.95 -15.38 -9.35
N ALA A 140 -8.55 -15.09 -10.59
CA ALA A 140 -8.44 -13.71 -11.04
C ALA A 140 -9.80 -13.01 -11.02
N PRO A 141 -9.90 -11.78 -10.48
CA PRO A 141 -11.15 -11.02 -10.52
C PRO A 141 -11.63 -10.76 -11.95
N VAL A 142 -12.95 -10.67 -12.10
CA VAL A 142 -13.56 -10.34 -13.40
C VAL A 142 -13.15 -8.93 -13.85
N ALA A 143 -12.86 -8.77 -15.14
CA ALA A 143 -12.43 -7.50 -15.74
C ALA A 143 -11.18 -6.89 -15.08
N PHE A 144 -10.28 -7.75 -14.62
CA PHE A 144 -9.01 -7.37 -14.02
C PHE A 144 -7.93 -7.20 -15.10
N PRO A 145 -6.91 -6.33 -14.90
CA PRO A 145 -5.86 -6.14 -15.89
C PRO A 145 -5.21 -7.43 -16.36
N GLY A 146 -5.00 -7.58 -17.68
CA GLY A 146 -4.30 -8.72 -18.27
C GLY A 146 -2.80 -8.70 -18.03
N GLU A 147 -2.23 -7.52 -17.80
CA GLU A 147 -0.82 -7.29 -17.48
C GLU A 147 -0.67 -6.21 -16.42
N PHE A 148 0.35 -6.35 -15.58
CA PHE A 148 0.73 -5.32 -14.62
C PHE A 148 2.24 -5.35 -14.37
N ASN A 149 2.78 -4.24 -13.86
CA ASN A 149 4.22 -4.03 -13.74
C ASN A 149 4.78 -4.56 -12.42
N ARG A 150 4.03 -4.41 -11.33
CA ARG A 150 4.46 -4.80 -9.98
C ARG A 150 3.29 -5.37 -9.19
N VAL A 151 3.61 -6.26 -8.27
CA VAL A 151 2.69 -6.74 -7.25
C VAL A 151 3.30 -6.60 -5.86
N ILE A 152 2.51 -6.09 -4.93
CA ILE A 152 2.83 -6.02 -3.50
C ILE A 152 1.87 -6.92 -2.73
N MET A 153 2.42 -7.74 -1.86
CA MET A 153 1.65 -8.57 -0.94
C MET A 153 1.98 -8.15 0.50
N THR A 154 0.98 -7.65 1.20
CA THR A 154 1.16 -7.11 2.55
C THR A 154 0.80 -8.11 3.65
N GLY A 155 0.34 -9.29 3.28
CA GLY A 155 0.00 -10.39 4.18
C GLY A 155 0.81 -11.64 3.89
N GLN A 156 0.56 -12.67 4.68
CA GLN A 156 1.15 -13.98 4.46
C GLN A 156 0.32 -14.78 3.47
N ILE A 157 0.96 -15.34 2.45
CA ILE A 157 0.35 -16.30 1.53
C ILE A 157 1.28 -17.52 1.43
N GLU A 158 0.70 -18.69 1.19
CA GLU A 158 1.48 -19.93 1.04
C GLU A 158 2.17 -20.00 -0.32
N GLU A 159 1.46 -19.59 -1.36
CA GLU A 159 1.96 -19.63 -2.73
C GLU A 159 1.39 -18.45 -3.53
N ILE A 160 2.23 -17.89 -4.43
CA ILE A 160 1.79 -16.82 -5.33
C ILE A 160 0.84 -17.42 -6.37
N PRO A 161 -0.40 -16.92 -6.50
CA PRO A 161 -1.36 -17.42 -7.49
C PRO A 161 -0.81 -17.42 -8.92
N GLN A 162 -1.12 -18.46 -9.67
CA GLN A 162 -0.62 -18.62 -11.03
C GLN A 162 -1.04 -17.47 -11.96
N TRP A 163 -2.25 -16.93 -11.82
CA TRP A 163 -2.72 -15.81 -12.65
C TRP A 163 -1.88 -14.54 -12.42
N ILE A 164 -1.37 -14.33 -11.20
CA ILE A 164 -0.46 -13.23 -10.89
C ILE A 164 0.87 -13.45 -11.61
N LYS A 165 1.46 -14.63 -11.47
CA LYS A 165 2.73 -14.97 -12.13
C LYS A 165 2.66 -14.79 -13.64
N SER A 166 1.53 -15.15 -14.26
CA SER A 166 1.35 -15.07 -15.72
C SER A 166 1.13 -13.65 -16.25
N ARG A 167 0.71 -12.71 -15.40
CA ARG A 167 0.34 -11.34 -15.79
C ARG A 167 1.36 -10.28 -15.41
N VAL A 168 2.31 -10.58 -14.52
CA VAL A 168 3.37 -9.63 -14.18
C VAL A 168 4.38 -9.57 -15.31
N THR A 169 4.69 -8.36 -15.77
CA THR A 169 5.53 -8.13 -16.97
C THR A 169 7.00 -8.46 -16.76
N ASN A 170 7.46 -8.59 -15.50
CA ASN A 170 8.83 -8.90 -15.17
C ASN A 170 8.89 -9.77 -13.91
N LEU A 171 8.99 -11.09 -14.12
CA LEU A 171 8.97 -12.09 -13.04
C LEU A 171 10.11 -11.93 -12.02
N ASN A 172 11.20 -11.27 -12.40
CA ASN A 172 12.33 -11.04 -11.50
C ASN A 172 12.05 -9.95 -10.45
N GLN A 173 10.90 -9.32 -10.50
CA GLN A 173 10.49 -8.20 -9.64
C GLN A 173 9.24 -8.52 -8.80
N LEU A 174 8.94 -9.81 -8.62
CA LEU A 174 7.93 -10.25 -7.65
C LEU A 174 8.50 -10.01 -6.24
N SER A 175 7.87 -9.11 -5.51
CA SER A 175 8.23 -8.77 -4.13
C SER A 175 7.15 -9.19 -3.17
#